data_ac379df07bd8cd55d5a41bc092363afa
#
_entry.id   ac379df07bd8cd55d5a41bc092363afa
#
_cell.length_a   1.000
_cell.length_b   1.000
_cell.length_c   1.000
_cell.angle_alpha   90.00
_cell.angle_beta   90.00
_cell.angle_gamma   90.00
#
_symmetry.space_group_name_H-M   'P 1'
#
loop_
_entity.id
_entity.type
_entity.pdbx_description
1 polymer ?
#
loop_
_entity_poly.entity_id
_entity_poly.type
_entity_poly.pdbx_seq_one_letter_code
_entity_poly.pdbx_strand_id
1 'polypeptide(L)'
;MQTLGFIGVGNMGEALVRGLVQAGTARPQDVLVSARRKERVEELSRLYGVRGGSNSEVARQSDVVVLAVKPQILDQVLREIAGDIDRNKLIISVAAGVPIAAIERRL
;
A
#
# COMPACT_ATOMS: atom_id res chain seq x y z
N MET A 1 14.60 -8.67 5.82
CA MET A 1 14.25 -7.81 4.67
C MET A 1 12.94 -7.12 4.94
N GLN A 2 12.79 -5.91 4.42
CA GLN A 2 11.58 -5.13 4.64
C GLN A 2 10.44 -5.62 3.75
N THR A 3 9.24 -5.65 4.30
CA THR A 3 8.02 -5.94 3.57
C THR A 3 7.38 -4.62 3.17
N LEU A 4 7.06 -4.50 1.89
CA LEU A 4 6.44 -3.30 1.32
C LEU A 4 4.95 -3.57 1.09
N GLY A 5 4.11 -2.70 1.63
CA GLY A 5 2.68 -2.79 1.43
C GLY A 5 2.16 -1.61 0.62
N PHE A 6 1.34 -1.89 -0.39
CA PHE A 6 0.72 -0.86 -1.23
C PHE A 6 -0.79 -0.94 -1.05
N ILE A 7 -1.37 0.11 -0.53
CA ILE A 7 -2.82 0.19 -0.27
C ILE A 7 -3.50 1.01 -1.34
N GLY A 8 -4.56 0.46 -1.93
CA GLY A 8 -5.37 1.14 -2.92
C GLY A 8 -4.74 1.17 -4.30
N VAL A 9 -4.19 0.04 -4.75
CA VAL A 9 -3.40 0.01 -5.98
C VAL A 9 -4.27 0.17 -7.22
N GLY A 10 -4.22 1.36 -7.79
CA GLY A 10 -4.73 1.67 -9.12
C GLY A 10 -3.57 1.71 -10.11
N ASN A 11 -3.69 2.53 -11.16
CA ASN A 11 -2.66 2.59 -12.20
C ASN A 11 -1.31 3.09 -11.69
N MET A 12 -1.32 4.11 -10.83
CA MET A 12 -0.08 4.66 -10.25
C MET A 12 0.58 3.64 -9.33
N GLY A 13 -0.20 2.99 -8.46
CA GLY A 13 0.31 1.98 -7.57
C GLY A 13 0.89 0.79 -8.32
N GLU A 14 0.23 0.37 -9.40
CA GLU A 14 0.74 -0.71 -10.24
C GLU A 14 2.07 -0.35 -10.89
N ALA A 15 2.21 0.89 -11.37
CA ALA A 15 3.47 1.35 -11.97
C ALA A 15 4.61 1.30 -10.96
N LEU A 16 4.35 1.66 -9.71
CA LEU A 16 5.35 1.59 -8.64
C LEU A 16 5.73 0.14 -8.34
N VAL A 17 4.75 -0.73 -8.20
CA VAL A 17 5.00 -2.16 -7.93
C VAL A 17 5.81 -2.78 -9.06
N ARG A 18 5.40 -2.55 -10.30
CA ARG A 18 6.10 -3.05 -11.48
C ARG A 18 7.54 -2.57 -11.52
N GLY A 19 7.76 -1.29 -11.29
CA GLY A 19 9.10 -0.70 -11.30
C GLY A 19 10.02 -1.33 -10.24
N LEU A 20 9.52 -1.49 -9.02
CA LEU A 20 10.30 -2.07 -7.93
C LEU A 20 10.66 -3.54 -8.18
N VAL A 21 9.71 -4.31 -8.67
CA VAL A 21 9.91 -5.74 -8.94
C VAL A 21 10.83 -5.94 -10.13
N GLN A 22 10.63 -5.20 -11.23
CA GLN A 22 11.44 -5.31 -12.43
C GLN A 22 12.88 -4.85 -12.21
N ALA A 23 13.08 -3.82 -11.38
CA ALA A 23 14.41 -3.33 -11.05
C ALA A 23 15.15 -4.24 -10.06
N GLY A 24 14.48 -5.23 -9.50
CA GLY A 24 15.07 -6.10 -8.48
C GLY A 24 15.24 -5.42 -7.12
N THR A 25 14.65 -4.24 -6.93
CA THR A 25 14.71 -3.50 -5.67
C THR A 25 13.91 -4.20 -4.58
N ALA A 26 12.81 -4.85 -4.96
CA ALA A 26 11.98 -5.64 -4.05
C ALA A 26 11.70 -6.99 -4.66
N ARG A 27 11.69 -8.03 -3.82
CA ARG A 27 11.27 -9.36 -4.26
C ARG A 27 9.74 -9.43 -4.25
N PRO A 28 9.12 -10.08 -5.23
CA PRO A 28 7.65 -10.16 -5.27
C PRO A 28 7.03 -10.67 -3.96
N GLN A 29 7.63 -11.67 -3.33
CA GLN A 29 7.11 -12.25 -2.10
C GLN A 29 7.19 -11.30 -0.89
N ASP A 30 7.94 -10.22 -0.99
CA ASP A 30 8.05 -9.20 0.06
C ASP A 30 7.14 -8.00 -0.21
N VAL A 31 6.29 -8.08 -1.23
CA VAL A 31 5.36 -7.02 -1.60
C VAL A 31 3.92 -7.49 -1.38
N LEU A 32 3.16 -6.70 -0.62
CA LEU A 32 1.73 -6.93 -0.44
C LEU A 32 0.96 -5.80 -1.11
N VAL A 33 -0.20 -6.14 -1.67
CA VAL A 33 -1.05 -5.15 -2.32
C VAL A 33 -2.49 -5.31 -1.85
N SER A 34 -3.20 -4.20 -1.74
CA SER A 34 -4.64 -4.18 -1.59
C SER A 34 -5.22 -3.27 -2.65
N ALA A 35 -6.45 -3.52 -3.03
CA ALA A 35 -7.16 -2.70 -3.98
C ALA A 35 -8.64 -2.72 -3.64
N ARG A 36 -9.38 -1.77 -4.19
CA ARG A 36 -10.80 -1.66 -3.95
C ARG A 36 -11.58 -2.88 -4.46
N ARG A 37 -11.10 -3.47 -5.56
CA ARG A 37 -11.71 -4.65 -6.17
C ARG A 37 -10.83 -5.87 -5.97
N LYS A 38 -11.42 -6.96 -5.55
CA LYS A 38 -10.72 -8.22 -5.34
C LYS A 38 -10.06 -8.72 -6.63
N GLU A 39 -10.73 -8.55 -7.76
CA GLU A 39 -10.22 -8.95 -9.07
C GLU A 39 -8.91 -8.23 -9.40
N ARG A 40 -8.79 -6.98 -8.97
CA ARG A 40 -7.57 -6.20 -9.18
C ARG A 40 -6.39 -6.79 -8.40
N VAL A 41 -6.65 -7.22 -7.16
CA VAL A 41 -5.62 -7.86 -6.33
C VAL A 41 -5.17 -9.17 -6.96
N GLU A 42 -6.10 -9.97 -7.45
CA GLU A 42 -5.79 -11.23 -8.11
C GLU A 42 -4.98 -11.01 -9.38
N GLU A 43 -5.32 -9.99 -10.16
CA GLU A 43 -4.59 -9.63 -11.37
C GLU A 43 -3.14 -9.25 -11.06
N LEU A 44 -2.93 -8.42 -10.04
CA LEU A 44 -1.59 -7.98 -9.65
C LEU A 44 -0.75 -9.16 -9.15
N SER A 45 -1.36 -10.07 -8.39
CA SER A 45 -0.67 -11.28 -7.93
C SER A 45 -0.23 -12.15 -9.09
N ARG A 46 -1.09 -12.30 -10.10
CA ARG A 46 -0.79 -13.09 -11.28
C ARG A 46 0.30 -12.45 -12.13
N LEU A 47 0.24 -11.13 -12.31
CA LEU A 47 1.17 -10.43 -13.19
C LEU A 47 2.57 -10.27 -12.58
N TYR A 48 2.64 -10.01 -11.29
CA TYR A 48 3.91 -9.63 -10.64
C TYR A 48 4.36 -10.58 -9.55
N GLY A 49 3.56 -11.56 -9.19
CA GLY A 49 3.92 -12.51 -8.14
C GLY A 49 3.83 -11.96 -6.72
N VAL A 50 3.17 -10.80 -6.55
CA VAL A 50 3.02 -10.16 -5.25
C VAL A 50 1.87 -10.79 -4.48
N ARG A 51 1.85 -10.57 -3.15
CA ARG A 51 0.80 -11.11 -2.29
C ARG A 51 -0.33 -10.11 -2.14
N GLY A 52 -1.56 -10.60 -2.03
CA GLY A 52 -2.73 -9.77 -1.85
C GLY A 52 -3.29 -9.87 -0.45
N GLY A 53 -4.05 -8.84 -0.04
CA GLY A 53 -4.75 -8.85 1.24
C GLY A 53 -5.68 -7.66 1.36
N SER A 54 -6.37 -7.58 2.49
CA SER A 54 -7.19 -6.42 2.83
C SER A 54 -6.28 -5.25 3.23
N ASN A 55 -6.85 -4.05 3.31
CA ASN A 55 -6.09 -2.90 3.77
C ASN A 55 -5.46 -3.14 5.14
N SER A 56 -6.22 -3.70 6.08
CA SER A 56 -5.71 -4.00 7.42
C SER A 56 -4.60 -5.03 7.40
N GLU A 57 -4.73 -6.09 6.61
CA GLU A 57 -3.70 -7.11 6.51
C GLU A 57 -2.41 -6.55 5.93
N VAL A 58 -2.53 -5.76 4.86
CA VAL A 58 -1.36 -5.12 4.23
C VAL A 58 -0.68 -4.17 5.21
N ALA A 59 -1.44 -3.34 5.92
CA ALA A 59 -0.89 -2.40 6.90
C ALA A 59 -0.18 -3.12 8.03
N ARG A 60 -0.80 -4.18 8.56
CA ARG A 60 -0.25 -4.91 9.71
C ARG A 60 1.03 -5.66 9.36
N GLN A 61 1.09 -6.26 8.19
CA GLN A 61 2.21 -7.12 7.80
C GLN A 61 3.37 -6.39 7.14
N SER A 62 3.21 -5.11 6.83
CA SER A 62 4.21 -4.34 6.09
C SER A 62 5.05 -3.46 7.00
N ASP A 63 6.34 -3.37 6.72
CA ASP A 63 7.24 -2.44 7.40
C ASP A 63 7.14 -1.05 6.81
N VAL A 64 6.93 -0.98 5.50
CA VAL A 64 6.71 0.27 4.78
C VAL A 64 5.34 0.19 4.12
N VAL A 65 4.48 1.15 4.42
CA VAL A 65 3.12 1.21 3.87
C VAL A 65 3.02 2.39 2.92
N VAL A 66 2.74 2.10 1.66
CA VAL A 66 2.56 3.12 0.63
C VAL A 66 1.06 3.30 0.38
N LEU A 67 0.57 4.50 0.62
CA LEU A 67 -0.84 4.84 0.41
C LEU A 67 -0.99 5.40 -1.01
N ALA A 68 -1.59 4.61 -1.88
CA ALA A 68 -1.77 4.93 -3.30
C ALA A 68 -3.24 5.18 -3.66
N VAL A 69 -4.02 5.59 -2.68
CA VAL A 69 -5.44 5.88 -2.87
C VAL A 69 -5.65 7.32 -3.32
N LYS A 70 -6.81 7.58 -3.92
CA LYS A 70 -7.22 8.94 -4.28
C LYS A 70 -7.46 9.77 -3.01
N PRO A 71 -7.22 11.10 -3.04
CA PRO A 71 -7.39 11.94 -1.86
C PRO A 71 -8.76 11.82 -1.18
N GLN A 72 -9.82 11.65 -1.96
CA GLN A 72 -11.18 11.56 -1.42
C GLN A 72 -11.40 10.28 -0.58
N ILE A 73 -10.57 9.27 -0.76
CA ILE A 73 -10.69 7.97 -0.08
C ILE A 73 -9.68 7.85 1.06
N LEU A 74 -8.64 8.67 1.04
CA LEU A 74 -7.52 8.57 1.97
C LEU A 74 -7.97 8.59 3.44
N ASP A 75 -8.90 9.47 3.79
CA ASP A 75 -9.38 9.61 5.16
C ASP A 75 -10.00 8.31 5.69
N GLN A 76 -10.84 7.70 4.88
CA GLN A 76 -11.48 6.43 5.20
C GLN A 76 -10.45 5.32 5.40
N VAL A 77 -9.46 5.25 4.51
CA VAL A 77 -8.40 4.24 4.58
C VAL A 77 -7.56 4.44 5.84
N LEU A 78 -7.19 5.67 6.18
CA LEU A 78 -6.40 5.95 7.38
C LEU A 78 -7.12 5.53 8.66
N ARG A 79 -8.42 5.75 8.73
CA ARG A 79 -9.22 5.27 9.87
C ARG A 79 -9.25 3.75 9.94
N GLU A 80 -9.36 3.11 8.79
CA GLU A 80 -9.43 1.65 8.69
C GLU A 80 -8.16 0.97 9.18
N ILE A 81 -6.99 1.55 8.88
CA ILE A 81 -5.71 0.95 9.22
C ILE A 81 -5.06 1.50 10.49
N ALA A 82 -5.65 2.49 11.14
CA ALA A 82 -5.03 3.18 12.28
C ALA A 82 -4.59 2.22 13.38
N GLY A 83 -5.38 1.18 13.66
CA GLY A 83 -5.05 0.19 14.67
C GLY A 83 -3.95 -0.80 14.25
N ASP A 84 -3.58 -0.82 12.99
CA ASP A 84 -2.58 -1.74 12.44
C ASP A 84 -1.21 -1.10 12.25
N ILE A 85 -1.10 0.19 12.53
CA ILE A 85 0.14 0.96 12.37
C ILE A 85 0.81 1.16 13.72
N ASP A 86 2.09 0.82 13.80
CA ASP A 86 2.89 1.06 14.99
C ASP A 86 4.06 2.02 14.67
N ARG A 87 4.88 2.33 15.68
CA ARG A 87 5.97 3.30 15.55
C ARG A 87 7.10 2.85 14.62
N ASN A 88 7.17 1.55 14.34
CA ASN A 88 8.25 0.99 13.55
C ASN A 88 7.94 0.99 12.06
N LYS A 89 6.75 1.45 11.68
CA LYS A 89 6.33 1.46 10.29
C LYS A 89 6.54 2.83 9.66
N LEU A 90 7.04 2.83 8.43
CA LEU A 90 7.16 4.03 7.62
C LEU A 90 5.92 4.14 6.73
N ILE A 91 5.28 5.30 6.76
CA ILE A 91 4.10 5.56 5.94
C ILE A 91 4.46 6.58 4.86
N ILE A 92 4.23 6.19 3.62
CA ILE A 92 4.48 7.06 2.46
C ILE A 92 3.16 7.26 1.74
N SER A 93 2.78 8.51 1.51
CA SER A 93 1.57 8.81 0.72
C SER A 93 1.96 9.36 -0.64
N VAL A 94 1.35 8.80 -1.69
CA VAL A 94 1.46 9.33 -3.04
C VAL A 94 0.17 10.01 -3.48
N ALA A 95 -0.75 10.21 -2.55
CA ALA A 95 -2.00 10.93 -2.81
C ALA A 95 -1.70 12.42 -2.98
N ALA A 96 -1.97 12.95 -4.17
CA ALA A 96 -1.67 14.33 -4.49
C ALA A 96 -2.47 15.29 -3.61
N GLY A 97 -1.80 16.34 -3.11
CA GLY A 97 -2.44 17.44 -2.39
C GLY A 97 -2.81 17.16 -0.94
N VAL A 98 -2.38 16.01 -0.37
CA VAL A 98 -2.68 15.71 1.03
C VAL A 98 -1.46 16.07 1.89
N PRO A 99 -1.59 17.02 2.83
CA PRO A 99 -0.48 17.38 3.72
C PRO A 99 -0.11 16.24 4.65
N ILE A 100 1.17 16.08 4.94
CA ILE A 100 1.68 15.06 5.85
C ILE A 100 1.03 15.21 7.25
N ALA A 101 0.87 16.45 7.72
CA ALA A 101 0.23 16.70 9.01
C ALA A 101 -1.20 16.16 9.10
N ALA A 102 -1.94 16.16 7.98
CA ALA A 102 -3.29 15.60 7.95
C ALA A 102 -3.27 14.07 8.07
N ILE A 103 -2.25 13.43 7.50
CA ILE A 103 -2.06 11.98 7.61
C ILE A 103 -1.69 11.61 9.04
N GLU A 104 -0.75 12.32 9.64
CA GLU A 104 -0.30 12.06 11.01
C GLU A 104 -1.43 12.17 12.04
N ARG A 105 -2.33 13.12 11.86
CA ARG A 105 -3.46 13.30 12.78
C ARG A 105 -4.45 12.14 12.77
N ARG A 106 -4.48 11.33 11.71
CA ARG A 106 -5.39 10.19 11.60
C ARG A 106 -4.77 8.89 12.05
N LEU A 107 -3.49 8.87 12.19
CA LEU A 107 -2.72 7.72 12.65
C LEU A 107 -2.20 7.96 14.07
#